data_f92318c12ff8ea7bc2f68fcfd5ea4a1f
#
_entry.id   f92318c12ff8ea7bc2f68fcfd5ea4a1f
#
_cell.length_a   1.000
_cell.length_b   1.000
_cell.length_c   1.000
_cell.angle_alpha   90.00
_cell.angle_beta   90.00
_cell.angle_gamma   90.00
#
_symmetry.space_group_name_H-M   'P 1'
#
loop_
_entity.id
_entity.type
_entity.pdbx_description
1 polymer ?
#
loop_
_entity_poly.entity_id
_entity_poly.type
_entity_poly.pdbx_seq_one_letter_code
_entity_poly.pdbx_strand_id
1 'polypeptide(L)'
;MFCKVVLLQVNFISNAYNNTLAEHFILVAQRHDRVRDIVDTAFVTLDENTLVAEAAKALYAQERCTIVVTHRDAGTGQRIPVGIITERDIIFRVVAQNRGPFKVKLKDIMSTPIITIEEDKSVEEAMGILNKHKINRLPVVHHSSIIGIVTTEMIMSNVSIEKHVDSEL
;
A
#
# COMPACT_ATOMS: atom_id res chain seq x y z
N MET A 1 7.76 -17.90 1.33
CA MET A 1 7.79 -19.33 1.60
C MET A 1 6.42 -20.00 1.46
N PHE A 2 5.31 -19.28 1.56
CA PHE A 2 3.94 -19.80 1.37
C PHE A 2 3.59 -20.13 -0.09
N CYS A 3 4.10 -19.40 -1.07
CA CYS A 3 3.79 -19.58 -2.49
C CYS A 3 4.25 -20.94 -3.07
N LYS A 4 5.35 -21.52 -2.56
CA LYS A 4 5.88 -22.80 -3.04
C LYS A 4 5.07 -24.02 -2.58
N VAL A 5 4.41 -23.92 -1.43
CA VAL A 5 3.61 -25.03 -0.87
C VAL A 5 2.27 -25.13 -1.61
N VAL A 6 1.66 -24.00 -1.96
CA VAL A 6 0.40 -23.96 -2.73
C VAL A 6 0.62 -24.50 -4.15
N LEU A 7 1.73 -24.16 -4.83
CA LEU A 7 2.05 -24.68 -6.16
C LEU A 7 2.27 -26.20 -6.16
N LEU A 8 2.85 -26.78 -5.11
CA LEU A 8 3.07 -28.22 -5.00
C LEU A 8 1.77 -29.01 -4.76
N GLN A 9 0.82 -28.45 -4.00
CA GLN A 9 -0.50 -29.09 -3.81
C GLN A 9 -1.37 -28.99 -5.06
N VAL A 10 -1.29 -27.91 -5.81
CA VAL A 10 -2.02 -27.72 -7.06
C VAL A 10 -1.56 -28.69 -8.14
N ASN A 11 -0.25 -28.93 -8.30
CA ASN A 11 0.27 -29.94 -9.22
C ASN A 11 -0.14 -31.37 -8.87
N PHE A 12 -0.42 -31.67 -7.61
CA PHE A 12 -0.90 -32.99 -7.19
C PHE A 12 -2.38 -33.20 -7.55
N ILE A 13 -3.20 -32.14 -7.46
CA ILE A 13 -4.65 -32.19 -7.78
C ILE A 13 -4.87 -32.19 -9.30
N SER A 14 -4.04 -31.48 -10.07
CA SER A 14 -4.11 -31.43 -11.54
C SER A 14 -3.91 -32.80 -12.20
N ASN A 15 -3.20 -33.71 -11.56
CA ASN A 15 -2.96 -35.05 -12.10
C ASN A 15 -4.09 -36.06 -11.81
N ALA A 16 -5.08 -35.69 -10.97
CA ALA A 16 -6.16 -36.59 -10.52
C ALA A 16 -7.55 -36.28 -11.11
N TYR A 17 -7.78 -35.06 -11.62
CA TYR A 17 -9.06 -34.63 -12.18
C TYR A 17 -8.86 -33.77 -13.41
N ASN A 18 -9.74 -33.93 -14.43
CA ASN A 18 -9.71 -33.18 -15.68
C ASN A 18 -9.34 -31.71 -15.49
N ASN A 19 -8.35 -31.25 -16.23
CA ASN A 19 -7.65 -29.96 -16.15
C ASN A 19 -8.56 -28.73 -15.90
N THR A 20 -9.77 -28.74 -16.47
CA THR A 20 -10.74 -27.63 -16.44
C THR A 20 -11.23 -27.25 -15.02
N LEU A 21 -11.42 -28.24 -14.14
CA LEU A 21 -11.89 -27.98 -12.77
C LEU A 21 -10.77 -27.47 -11.83
N ALA A 22 -9.55 -27.98 -12.05
CA ALA A 22 -8.40 -27.53 -11.26
C ALA A 22 -8.03 -26.07 -11.60
N GLU A 23 -8.11 -25.69 -12.87
CA GLU A 23 -7.89 -24.32 -13.34
C GLU A 23 -8.96 -23.37 -12.82
N HIS A 24 -10.22 -23.79 -12.85
CA HIS A 24 -11.32 -23.00 -12.28
C HIS A 24 -11.19 -22.82 -10.75
N PHE A 25 -10.69 -23.83 -10.03
CA PHE A 25 -10.47 -23.75 -8.59
C PHE A 25 -9.27 -22.87 -8.22
N ILE A 26 -8.22 -22.89 -9.04
CA ILE A 26 -7.06 -21.99 -8.88
C ILE A 26 -7.47 -20.54 -9.12
N LEU A 27 -8.34 -20.31 -10.10
CA LEU A 27 -8.86 -19.01 -10.46
C LEU A 27 -9.68 -18.37 -9.35
N VAL A 28 -10.61 -19.15 -8.77
CA VAL A 28 -11.45 -18.69 -7.65
C VAL A 28 -10.62 -18.45 -6.37
N ALA A 29 -9.54 -19.21 -6.18
CA ALA A 29 -8.65 -19.07 -5.03
C ALA A 29 -7.72 -17.84 -5.10
N GLN A 30 -7.63 -17.15 -6.24
CA GLN A 30 -6.75 -15.98 -6.45
C GLN A 30 -7.52 -14.65 -6.56
N ARG A 31 -8.84 -14.64 -6.42
CA ARG A 31 -9.61 -13.41 -6.40
C ARG A 31 -9.38 -12.63 -5.10
N HIS A 32 -8.68 -11.55 -5.22
CA HIS A 32 -8.50 -10.57 -4.16
C HIS A 32 -9.49 -9.41 -4.38
N ASP A 33 -10.73 -9.59 -3.98
CA ASP A 33 -11.80 -8.61 -4.20
C ASP A 33 -11.79 -7.48 -3.17
N ARG A 34 -11.08 -7.66 -2.04
CA ARG A 34 -11.00 -6.71 -0.94
C ARG A 34 -9.60 -6.12 -0.79
N VAL A 35 -9.56 -4.89 -0.34
CA VAL A 35 -8.31 -4.16 -0.09
C VAL A 35 -7.40 -4.92 0.88
N ARG A 36 -7.96 -5.52 1.94
CA ARG A 36 -7.20 -6.32 2.93
C ARG A 36 -6.42 -7.50 2.33
N ASP A 37 -6.86 -8.02 1.17
CA ASP A 37 -6.25 -9.19 0.55
C ASP A 37 -4.96 -8.84 -0.21
N ILE A 38 -4.79 -7.54 -0.56
CA ILE A 38 -3.67 -7.01 -1.35
C ILE A 38 -2.82 -5.97 -0.60
N VAL A 39 -3.16 -5.62 0.65
CA VAL A 39 -2.48 -4.57 1.41
C VAL A 39 -1.03 -4.95 1.76
N ASP A 40 -0.08 -4.04 1.57
CA ASP A 40 1.27 -4.15 2.13
C ASP A 40 1.29 -3.59 3.55
N THR A 41 1.52 -4.46 4.52
CA THR A 41 1.55 -4.09 5.94
C THR A 41 2.89 -3.49 6.40
N ALA A 42 3.90 -3.51 5.54
CA ALA A 42 5.21 -2.96 5.84
C ALA A 42 5.33 -1.50 5.39
N PHE A 43 5.13 -0.56 6.30
CA PHE A 43 5.25 0.89 6.06
C PHE A 43 6.01 1.60 7.18
N VAL A 44 6.56 2.77 6.87
CA VAL A 44 7.30 3.61 7.83
C VAL A 44 6.32 4.59 8.49
N THR A 45 6.42 4.72 9.82
CA THR A 45 5.67 5.73 10.57
C THR A 45 6.64 6.65 11.30
N LEU A 46 6.51 7.96 11.10
CA LEU A 46 7.34 8.98 11.75
C LEU A 46 6.48 10.14 12.32
N ASP A 47 7.03 10.81 13.33
CA ASP A 47 6.41 12.00 13.92
C ASP A 47 6.48 13.20 12.95
N GLU A 48 5.46 14.05 12.97
CA GLU A 48 5.37 15.24 12.10
C GLU A 48 6.51 16.25 12.27
N ASN A 49 7.19 16.23 13.42
CA ASN A 49 8.33 17.08 13.72
C ASN A 49 9.69 16.47 13.32
N THR A 50 9.70 15.23 12.83
CA THR A 50 10.91 14.57 12.31
C THR A 50 11.48 15.38 11.14
N LEU A 51 12.81 15.46 11.05
CA LEU A 51 13.49 16.13 9.94
C LEU A 51 13.47 15.28 8.68
N VAL A 52 13.39 15.95 7.52
CA VAL A 52 13.37 15.26 6.22
C VAL A 52 14.63 14.39 6.01
N ALA A 53 15.79 14.83 6.52
CA ALA A 53 17.02 14.04 6.44
C ALA A 53 16.93 12.69 7.19
N GLU A 54 16.25 12.68 8.33
CA GLU A 54 16.01 11.45 9.12
C GLU A 54 15.00 10.55 8.41
N ALA A 55 13.95 11.17 7.86
CA ALA A 55 12.93 10.47 7.08
C ALA A 55 13.53 9.78 5.83
N ALA A 56 14.39 10.47 5.10
CA ALA A 56 15.09 9.91 3.95
C ALA A 56 15.97 8.70 4.33
N LYS A 57 16.67 8.78 5.48
CA LYS A 57 17.43 7.64 6.01
C LYS A 57 16.54 6.46 6.39
N ALA A 58 15.38 6.72 6.99
CA ALA A 58 14.43 5.66 7.36
C ALA A 58 13.86 4.95 6.14
N LEU A 59 13.50 5.70 5.08
CA LEU A 59 13.05 5.12 3.80
C LEU A 59 14.13 4.23 3.18
N TYR A 60 15.37 4.72 3.12
CA TYR A 60 16.50 3.96 2.59
C TYR A 60 16.77 2.68 3.39
N ALA A 61 16.84 2.79 4.71
CA ALA A 61 17.18 1.67 5.58
C ALA A 61 16.12 0.56 5.60
N GLN A 62 14.86 0.90 5.32
CA GLN A 62 13.74 -0.05 5.29
C GLN A 62 13.31 -0.42 3.88
N GLU A 63 14.01 0.07 2.84
CA GLU A 63 13.67 -0.14 1.42
C GLU A 63 12.20 0.19 1.12
N ARG A 64 11.72 1.32 1.67
CA ARG A 64 10.33 1.79 1.54
C ARG A 64 10.27 3.14 0.84
N CYS A 65 9.13 3.39 0.21
CA CYS A 65 8.88 4.61 -0.56
C CYS A 65 7.85 5.53 0.09
N THR A 66 7.31 5.16 1.26
CA THR A 66 6.16 5.85 1.88
C THR A 66 6.31 5.97 3.38
N ILE A 67 6.00 7.15 3.90
CA ILE A 67 5.92 7.44 5.33
C ILE A 67 4.51 7.88 5.66
N VAL A 68 3.90 7.23 6.64
CA VAL A 68 2.73 7.75 7.34
C VAL A 68 3.20 8.70 8.42
N VAL A 69 2.80 9.96 8.32
CA VAL A 69 3.17 11.00 9.29
C VAL A 69 2.13 11.02 10.40
N THR A 70 2.60 10.99 11.64
CA THR A 70 1.75 10.99 12.82
C THR A 70 1.97 12.23 13.67
N HIS A 71 0.89 12.68 14.32
CA HIS A 71 0.90 13.63 15.41
C HIS A 71 0.70 12.89 16.74
N ARG A 72 1.40 13.30 17.79
CA ARG A 72 1.17 12.78 19.13
C ARG A 72 0.17 13.64 19.85
N ASP A 73 -1.02 13.10 20.11
CA ASP A 73 -2.05 13.78 20.88
C ASP A 73 -1.59 14.05 22.33
N ALA A 74 -1.66 15.29 22.76
CA ALA A 74 -1.14 15.70 24.07
C ALA A 74 -1.96 15.16 25.23
N GLY A 75 -3.25 14.88 25.03
CA GLY A 75 -4.15 14.41 26.08
C GLY A 75 -4.10 12.91 26.31
N THR A 76 -4.08 12.15 25.21
CA THR A 76 -4.13 10.67 25.22
C THR A 76 -2.76 10.03 25.05
N GLY A 77 -1.77 10.75 24.51
CA GLY A 77 -0.47 10.23 24.12
C GLY A 77 -0.50 9.35 22.85
N GLN A 78 -1.66 9.17 22.23
CA GLN A 78 -1.84 8.36 21.02
C GLN A 78 -1.19 9.02 19.81
N ARG A 79 -0.75 8.19 18.87
CA ARG A 79 -0.25 8.64 17.56
C ARG A 79 -1.39 8.63 16.57
N ILE A 80 -1.77 9.81 16.09
CA ILE A 80 -2.84 10.02 15.11
C ILE A 80 -2.22 10.25 13.74
N PRO A 81 -2.57 9.48 12.72
CA PRO A 81 -2.13 9.74 11.35
C PRO A 81 -2.66 11.09 10.85
N VAL A 82 -1.77 11.99 10.42
CA VAL A 82 -2.12 13.35 9.98
C VAL A 82 -1.74 13.64 8.54
N GLY A 83 -0.86 12.83 7.94
CA GLY A 83 -0.43 13.03 6.56
C GLY A 83 0.37 11.87 6.02
N ILE A 84 0.75 11.99 4.77
CA ILE A 84 1.58 11.03 4.05
C ILE A 84 2.69 11.75 3.29
N ILE A 85 3.86 11.11 3.20
CA ILE A 85 5.02 11.58 2.44
C ILE A 85 5.57 10.42 1.63
N THR A 86 6.01 10.72 0.43
CA THR A 86 6.72 9.80 -0.45
C THR A 86 8.11 10.33 -0.76
N GLU A 87 8.98 9.49 -1.32
CA GLU A 87 10.27 9.90 -1.87
C GLU A 87 10.13 11.04 -2.88
N ARG A 88 9.04 11.05 -3.66
CA ARG A 88 8.71 12.10 -4.64
C ARG A 88 8.47 13.45 -3.96
N ASP A 89 7.78 13.48 -2.82
CA ASP A 89 7.55 14.71 -2.06
C ASP A 89 8.87 15.32 -1.58
N ILE A 90 9.80 14.49 -1.11
CA ILE A 90 11.15 14.93 -0.69
C ILE A 90 11.89 15.54 -1.87
N ILE A 91 11.87 14.90 -3.04
CA ILE A 91 12.54 15.41 -4.23
C ILE A 91 11.93 16.75 -4.66
N PHE A 92 10.61 16.84 -4.83
CA PHE A 92 9.97 18.02 -5.40
C PHE A 92 9.79 19.17 -4.41
N ARG A 93 9.53 18.89 -3.12
CA ARG A 93 9.22 19.91 -2.12
C ARG A 93 10.43 20.35 -1.30
N VAL A 94 11.54 19.61 -1.37
CA VAL A 94 12.78 19.93 -0.62
C VAL A 94 13.94 20.14 -1.58
N VAL A 95 14.36 19.09 -2.32
CA VAL A 95 15.57 19.13 -3.15
C VAL A 95 15.42 20.11 -4.31
N ALA A 96 14.35 20.00 -5.11
CA ALA A 96 14.10 20.88 -6.26
C ALA A 96 13.88 22.36 -5.87
N GLN A 97 13.54 22.63 -4.61
CA GLN A 97 13.35 23.98 -4.08
C GLN A 97 14.55 24.50 -3.28
N ASN A 98 15.68 23.82 -3.35
CA ASN A 98 16.91 24.17 -2.60
C ASN A 98 16.69 24.31 -1.08
N ARG A 99 15.72 23.59 -0.51
CA ARG A 99 15.47 23.58 0.94
C ARG A 99 16.44 22.58 1.60
N GLY A 100 17.04 22.97 2.72
CA GLY A 100 17.96 22.09 3.44
C GLY A 100 17.21 20.98 4.19
N PRO A 101 17.44 19.68 3.89
CA PRO A 101 16.69 18.58 4.51
C PRO A 101 16.91 18.48 6.03
N PHE A 102 17.98 19.07 6.56
CA PHE A 102 18.29 19.14 7.99
C PHE A 102 17.54 20.25 8.74
N LYS A 103 16.72 21.05 8.06
CA LYS A 103 15.96 22.17 8.64
C LYS A 103 14.46 22.06 8.39
N VAL A 104 14.04 21.19 7.46
CA VAL A 104 12.66 21.01 7.06
C VAL A 104 12.06 19.83 7.84
N LYS A 105 10.90 20.03 8.42
CA LYS A 105 10.14 19.00 9.13
C LYS A 105 9.12 18.33 8.20
N LEU A 106 8.68 17.12 8.54
CA LEU A 106 7.70 16.38 7.75
C LEU A 106 6.37 17.13 7.62
N LYS A 107 5.90 17.80 8.66
CA LYS A 107 4.69 18.63 8.63
C LYS A 107 4.73 19.76 7.60
N ASP A 108 5.92 20.22 7.23
CA ASP A 108 6.09 21.32 6.27
C ASP A 108 5.98 20.86 4.81
N ILE A 109 5.99 19.55 4.58
CA ILE A 109 5.99 18.96 3.24
C ILE A 109 5.00 17.79 3.05
N MET A 110 4.35 17.31 4.09
CA MET A 110 3.38 16.20 3.98
C MET A 110 2.16 16.59 3.16
N SER A 111 1.55 15.62 2.53
CA SER A 111 0.21 15.74 1.95
C SER A 111 -0.82 15.52 3.04
N THR A 112 -1.70 16.50 3.25
CA THR A 112 -2.75 16.49 4.28
C THR A 112 -4.02 17.18 3.74
N PRO A 113 -5.25 16.78 4.15
CA PRO A 113 -5.53 15.65 5.03
C PRO A 113 -5.16 14.30 4.40
N ILE A 114 -4.88 13.31 5.25
CA ILE A 114 -4.61 11.96 4.79
C ILE A 114 -5.89 11.33 4.22
N ILE A 115 -5.80 10.78 3.02
CA ILE A 115 -6.89 10.06 2.38
C ILE A 115 -6.68 8.59 2.66
N THR A 116 -7.69 7.90 3.16
CA THR A 116 -7.64 6.50 3.56
C THR A 116 -8.79 5.69 2.98
N ILE A 117 -8.70 4.37 3.07
CA ILE A 117 -9.77 3.43 2.74
C ILE A 117 -9.88 2.36 3.82
N GLU A 118 -11.10 1.91 4.12
CA GLU A 118 -11.31 0.79 5.02
C GLU A 118 -10.91 -0.54 4.37
N GLU A 119 -10.39 -1.48 5.16
CA GLU A 119 -9.83 -2.74 4.69
C GLU A 119 -10.84 -3.67 4.00
N ASP A 120 -12.13 -3.53 4.35
CA ASP A 120 -13.24 -4.33 3.82
C ASP A 120 -13.79 -3.80 2.49
N LYS A 121 -13.30 -2.67 2.02
CA LYS A 121 -13.69 -2.07 0.73
C LYS A 121 -13.14 -2.85 -0.44
N SER A 122 -13.80 -2.69 -1.60
CA SER A 122 -13.37 -3.37 -2.81
C SER A 122 -12.12 -2.75 -3.43
N VAL A 123 -11.43 -3.53 -4.23
CA VAL A 123 -10.27 -3.07 -5.00
C VAL A 123 -10.67 -1.99 -6.01
N GLU A 124 -11.89 -2.08 -6.59
CA GLU A 124 -12.43 -1.04 -7.49
C GLU A 124 -12.66 0.28 -6.76
N GLU A 125 -13.20 0.25 -5.53
CA GLU A 125 -13.36 1.45 -4.71
C GLU A 125 -12.00 2.11 -4.44
N ALA A 126 -10.97 1.31 -4.12
CA ALA A 126 -9.60 1.80 -3.93
C ALA A 126 -9.06 2.47 -5.20
N MET A 127 -9.21 1.84 -6.37
CA MET A 127 -8.81 2.41 -7.66
C MET A 127 -9.57 3.70 -7.96
N GLY A 128 -10.86 3.76 -7.65
CA GLY A 128 -11.69 4.95 -7.78
C GLY A 128 -11.16 6.13 -6.96
N ILE A 129 -10.75 5.89 -5.70
CA ILE A 129 -10.16 6.90 -4.82
C ILE A 129 -8.80 7.38 -5.36
N LEU A 130 -7.91 6.44 -5.74
CA LEU A 130 -6.60 6.75 -6.30
C LEU A 130 -6.72 7.66 -7.52
N ASN A 131 -7.60 7.32 -8.47
CA ASN A 131 -7.85 8.09 -9.69
C ASN A 131 -8.47 9.47 -9.41
N LYS A 132 -9.50 9.52 -8.56
CA LYS A 132 -10.20 10.77 -8.19
C LYS A 132 -9.24 11.80 -7.58
N HIS A 133 -8.35 11.34 -6.70
CA HIS A 133 -7.41 12.20 -5.98
C HIS A 133 -6.05 12.33 -6.65
N LYS A 134 -5.82 11.62 -7.78
CA LYS A 134 -4.55 11.58 -8.53
C LYS A 134 -3.36 11.19 -7.65
N ILE A 135 -3.57 10.21 -6.80
CA ILE A 135 -2.56 9.62 -5.91
C ILE A 135 -2.27 8.18 -6.32
N ASN A 136 -1.08 7.68 -6.00
CA ASN A 136 -0.65 6.31 -6.32
C ASN A 136 -0.55 5.41 -5.09
N ARG A 137 -0.75 5.95 -3.90
CA ARG A 137 -0.64 5.24 -2.62
C ARG A 137 -1.81 5.63 -1.74
N LEU A 138 -2.49 4.62 -1.20
CA LEU A 138 -3.69 4.79 -0.40
C LEU A 138 -3.52 4.01 0.92
N PRO A 139 -3.36 4.70 2.05
CA PRO A 139 -3.33 4.05 3.36
C PRO A 139 -4.65 3.34 3.66
N VAL A 140 -4.52 2.12 4.17
CA VAL A 140 -5.64 1.25 4.53
C VAL A 140 -5.82 1.30 6.04
N VAL A 141 -7.07 1.46 6.49
CA VAL A 141 -7.41 1.53 7.90
C VAL A 141 -8.30 0.37 8.35
N HIS A 142 -8.13 0.00 9.61
CA HIS A 142 -9.00 -0.86 10.38
C HIS A 142 -9.27 -0.18 11.72
N HIS A 143 -10.54 0.08 12.05
CA HIS A 143 -10.92 0.81 13.27
C HIS A 143 -10.07 2.09 13.53
N SER A 144 -9.95 2.94 12.51
CA SER A 144 -9.18 4.20 12.55
C SER A 144 -7.65 4.05 12.70
N SER A 145 -7.11 2.84 12.72
CA SER A 145 -5.68 2.57 12.74
C SER A 145 -5.20 2.20 11.33
N ILE A 146 -4.10 2.80 10.88
CA ILE A 146 -3.50 2.40 9.60
C ILE A 146 -2.85 1.03 9.79
N ILE A 147 -3.27 0.08 8.94
CA ILE A 147 -2.78 -1.30 8.93
C ILE A 147 -1.83 -1.59 7.76
N GLY A 148 -1.77 -0.70 6.77
CA GLY A 148 -0.91 -0.87 5.61
C GLY A 148 -1.19 0.15 4.51
N ILE A 149 -0.63 -0.10 3.35
CA ILE A 149 -0.75 0.74 2.17
C ILE A 149 -1.10 -0.13 0.96
N VAL A 150 -2.04 0.33 0.13
CA VAL A 150 -2.29 -0.23 -1.20
C VAL A 150 -1.81 0.75 -2.26
N THR A 151 -1.23 0.24 -3.35
CA THR A 151 -0.73 1.06 -4.45
C THR A 151 -1.42 0.75 -5.76
N THR A 152 -1.37 1.70 -6.70
CA THR A 152 -1.88 1.48 -8.06
C THR A 152 -1.25 0.25 -8.72
N GLU A 153 0.06 0.02 -8.51
CA GLU A 153 0.78 -1.13 -9.06
C GLU A 153 0.26 -2.46 -8.52
N MET A 154 -0.01 -2.54 -7.21
CA MET A 154 -0.58 -3.74 -6.58
C MET A 154 -1.96 -4.05 -7.14
N ILE A 155 -2.81 -3.04 -7.30
CA ILE A 155 -4.15 -3.20 -7.89
C ILE A 155 -4.04 -3.66 -9.34
N MET A 156 -3.19 -3.03 -10.14
CA MET A 156 -3.01 -3.38 -11.56
C MET A 156 -2.45 -4.79 -11.74
N SER A 157 -1.54 -5.22 -10.88
CA SER A 157 -1.03 -6.59 -10.90
C SER A 157 -2.11 -7.61 -10.58
N ASN A 158 -3.01 -7.30 -9.64
CA ASN A 158 -4.16 -8.14 -9.32
C ASN A 158 -5.14 -8.28 -10.50
N VAL A 159 -5.49 -7.16 -11.16
CA VAL A 159 -6.41 -7.13 -12.32
C VAL A 159 -5.80 -7.78 -13.57
N SER A 160 -4.48 -7.72 -13.76
CA SER A 160 -3.81 -8.32 -14.93
C SER A 160 -3.87 -9.85 -14.92
N ILE A 161 -3.90 -10.46 -13.74
CA ILE A 161 -4.08 -11.91 -13.59
C ILE A 161 -5.48 -12.31 -14.08
N GLU A 162 -6.52 -11.52 -13.78
CA GLU A 162 -7.90 -11.81 -14.21
C GLU A 162 -8.07 -11.79 -15.74
N LYS A 163 -7.50 -10.80 -16.45
CA LYS A 163 -7.64 -10.68 -17.91
C LYS A 163 -6.99 -11.80 -18.72
N HIS A 164 -5.97 -12.44 -18.20
CA HIS A 164 -5.29 -13.53 -18.91
C HIS A 164 -6.13 -14.81 -18.93
N VAL A 165 -7.03 -14.94 -18.01
CA VAL A 165 -7.91 -16.11 -17.87
C VAL A 165 -9.17 -15.98 -18.69
N ASP A 166 -9.78 -14.77 -18.75
CA ASP A 166 -11.00 -14.53 -19.54
C ASP A 166 -10.75 -14.56 -21.07
N SER A 167 -9.48 -14.49 -21.52
CA SER A 167 -9.12 -14.52 -22.93
C SER A 167 -8.87 -15.93 -23.49
N GLU A 168 -8.87 -16.96 -22.65
CA GLU A 168 -8.65 -18.37 -23.06
C GLU A 168 -9.92 -19.26 -22.98
N LEU A 169 -11.10 -18.66 -22.70
CA LEU A 169 -12.43 -19.30 -22.74
C LEU A 169 -13.19 -18.89 -24.00
#